data_f24bc02a48d9c17a592b76d1f5060286
#
_entry.id   f24bc02a48d9c17a592b76d1f5060286
#
_cell.length_a   1.000
_cell.length_b   1.000
_cell.length_c   1.000
_cell.angle_alpha   90.00
_cell.angle_beta   90.00
_cell.angle_gamma   90.00
#
_symmetry.space_group_name_H-M   'P 1'
#
loop_
_entity.id
_entity.type
_entity.pdbx_description
1 polymer ?
#
loop_
_entity_poly.entity_id
_entity_poly.type
_entity_poly.pdbx_seq_one_letter_code
_entity_poly.pdbx_strand_id
1 'polypeptide(L)'
;DKNANASGYEIEQYKGGKWTQIAKINNNSTVSYNVSRLAADTMYTFRMRAYKTLSSGTAYSDYVRLAAKTQLTNTDKFVGTAISPTAVKLDWNRNDKVTGYIIEQYKGGKWTQIAVTKNNTTLTFTVKGLADATPYSFRIKTYKNADGKTNYSGYTTVKAETPPAAVKNARVTSTTATWITLEWERNANVT
;
A
#
# COMPACT_ATOMS: atom_id res chain seq x y z
N ASP A 1 7.16 13.46 25.08
CA ASP A 1 8.14 14.46 25.49
C ASP A 1 9.18 13.86 26.42
N LYS A 2 10.38 14.45 26.43
CA LYS A 2 11.49 14.07 27.31
C LYS A 2 11.15 14.39 28.77
N ASN A 3 11.29 13.41 29.68
CA ASN A 3 11.27 13.69 31.13
C ASN A 3 12.70 13.96 31.61
N ALA A 4 13.03 15.23 31.88
CA ALA A 4 14.38 15.65 32.25
C ALA A 4 14.88 14.98 33.55
N ASN A 5 13.97 14.59 34.44
CA ASN A 5 14.27 14.01 35.77
C ASN A 5 14.37 12.49 35.76
N ALA A 6 14.05 11.82 34.63
CA ALA A 6 14.15 10.38 34.52
C ALA A 6 15.54 9.91 34.14
N SER A 7 15.93 8.70 34.56
CA SER A 7 17.08 7.96 34.06
C SER A 7 16.73 7.19 32.78
N GLY A 8 15.46 6.86 32.57
CA GLY A 8 14.98 6.16 31.39
C GLY A 8 13.52 5.74 31.50
N TYR A 9 13.12 4.79 30.66
CA TYR A 9 11.73 4.35 30.51
C TYR A 9 11.65 2.82 30.45
N GLU A 10 10.57 2.26 31.01
CA GLU A 10 10.19 0.86 30.84
C GLU A 10 8.88 0.77 30.07
N ILE A 11 8.83 -0.16 29.11
CA ILE A 11 7.67 -0.39 28.25
C ILE A 11 7.25 -1.85 28.39
N GLU A 12 5.97 -2.07 28.65
CA GLU A 12 5.39 -3.39 28.76
C GLU A 12 4.21 -3.57 27.79
N GLN A 13 4.02 -4.77 27.32
CA GLN A 13 2.89 -5.20 26.50
C GLN A 13 1.99 -6.16 27.30
N TYR A 14 0.68 -5.97 27.17
CA TYR A 14 -0.29 -6.93 27.71
C TYR A 14 -0.42 -8.12 26.76
N LYS A 15 -0.06 -9.31 27.20
CA LYS A 15 -0.11 -10.53 26.41
C LYS A 15 -0.41 -11.74 27.30
N GLY A 16 -1.39 -12.59 26.88
CA GLY A 16 -1.73 -13.81 27.64
C GLY A 16 -2.17 -13.53 29.08
N GLY A 17 -2.94 -12.48 29.32
CA GLY A 17 -3.45 -12.15 30.66
C GLY A 17 -2.47 -11.41 31.57
N LYS A 18 -1.25 -11.13 31.13
CA LYS A 18 -0.20 -10.50 31.96
C LYS A 18 0.56 -9.40 31.22
N TRP A 19 1.15 -8.49 31.98
CA TRP A 19 2.08 -7.48 31.50
C TRP A 19 3.47 -8.09 31.38
N THR A 20 4.11 -7.91 30.23
CA THR A 20 5.47 -8.40 29.94
C THR A 20 6.32 -7.23 29.48
N GLN A 21 7.46 -7.01 30.09
CA GLN A 21 8.41 -5.98 29.68
C GLN A 21 8.97 -6.32 28.29
N ILE A 22 8.83 -5.37 27.37
CA ILE A 22 9.32 -5.47 25.98
C ILE A 22 10.52 -4.57 25.71
N ALA A 23 10.70 -3.54 26.52
CA ALA A 23 11.86 -2.66 26.44
C ALA A 23 12.19 -2.01 27.78
N LYS A 24 13.50 -1.77 28.01
CA LYS A 24 14.04 -0.86 29.01
C LYS A 24 14.99 0.09 28.30
N ILE A 25 14.71 1.37 28.35
CA ILE A 25 15.47 2.45 27.70
C ILE A 25 16.27 3.16 28.75
N ASN A 26 17.59 3.07 28.70
CA ASN A 26 18.51 3.52 29.75
C ASN A 26 18.98 4.98 29.55
N ASN A 27 18.16 5.81 28.91
CA ASN A 27 18.38 7.24 28.79
C ASN A 27 17.02 7.96 28.69
N ASN A 28 17.00 9.22 29.02
CA ASN A 28 15.77 10.03 28.96
C ASN A 28 15.59 10.80 27.65
N SER A 29 16.56 10.73 26.73
CA SER A 29 16.52 11.44 25.43
C SER A 29 15.81 10.64 24.35
N THR A 30 15.75 9.30 24.47
CA THR A 30 14.98 8.44 23.56
C THR A 30 13.49 8.56 23.90
N VAL A 31 12.71 9.14 22.99
CA VAL A 31 11.28 9.43 23.17
C VAL A 31 10.38 8.64 22.21
N SER A 32 10.94 7.65 21.53
CA SER A 32 10.20 6.73 20.65
C SER A 32 10.73 5.30 20.76
N TYR A 33 9.84 4.32 20.55
CA TYR A 33 10.20 2.91 20.50
C TYR A 33 9.30 2.18 19.51
N ASN A 34 9.89 1.44 18.57
CA ASN A 34 9.16 0.67 17.58
C ASN A 34 8.94 -0.78 18.03
N VAL A 35 7.70 -1.16 18.27
CA VAL A 35 7.32 -2.54 18.55
C VAL A 35 7.09 -3.25 17.21
N SER A 36 7.90 -4.26 16.91
CA SER A 36 7.84 -5.03 15.67
C SER A 36 7.26 -6.43 15.86
N ARG A 37 7.10 -7.18 14.76
CA ARG A 37 6.60 -8.57 14.72
C ARG A 37 5.17 -8.71 15.29
N LEU A 38 4.38 -7.67 15.14
CA LEU A 38 2.97 -7.67 15.51
C LEU A 38 2.14 -8.30 14.37
N ALA A 39 1.05 -8.99 14.75
CA ALA A 39 0.06 -9.45 13.76
C ALA A 39 -0.72 -8.26 13.19
N ALA A 40 -1.11 -8.33 11.93
CA ALA A 40 -1.94 -7.32 11.29
C ALA A 40 -3.38 -7.35 11.81
N ASP A 41 -4.10 -6.23 11.67
CA ASP A 41 -5.51 -6.05 12.08
C ASP A 41 -5.78 -6.45 13.54
N THR A 42 -4.78 -6.27 14.41
CA THR A 42 -4.81 -6.76 15.80
C THR A 42 -4.67 -5.59 16.77
N MET A 43 -5.53 -5.57 17.81
CA MET A 43 -5.45 -4.61 18.91
C MET A 43 -4.35 -5.01 19.87
N TYR A 44 -3.50 -4.08 20.23
CA TYR A 44 -2.45 -4.22 21.22
C TYR A 44 -2.59 -3.19 22.32
N THR A 45 -2.29 -3.59 23.54
CA THR A 45 -2.29 -2.71 24.70
C THR A 45 -0.90 -2.71 25.33
N PHE A 46 -0.40 -1.52 25.56
CA PHE A 46 0.90 -1.25 26.15
C PHE A 46 0.73 -0.40 27.39
N ARG A 47 1.72 -0.42 28.27
CA ARG A 47 1.90 0.58 29.30
C ARG A 47 3.37 0.94 29.40
N MET A 48 3.63 2.17 29.81
CA MET A 48 4.99 2.66 30.03
C MET A 48 5.09 3.49 31.29
N ARG A 49 6.27 3.51 31.88
CA ARG A 49 6.62 4.37 33.01
C ARG A 49 8.02 4.91 32.88
N ALA A 50 8.31 6.03 33.51
CA ALA A 50 9.65 6.50 33.72
C ALA A 50 10.27 5.86 34.98
N TYR A 51 11.58 5.75 34.99
CA TYR A 51 12.31 5.39 36.20
C TYR A 51 13.48 6.35 36.45
N LYS A 52 13.87 6.47 37.72
CA LYS A 52 15.04 7.21 38.19
C LYS A 52 15.91 6.29 39.02
N THR A 53 17.18 6.16 38.64
CA THR A 53 18.19 5.48 39.46
C THR A 53 18.66 6.45 40.55
N LEU A 54 18.54 6.03 41.79
CA LEU A 54 18.96 6.77 42.99
C LEU A 54 20.03 5.95 43.73
N SER A 55 20.75 6.55 44.64
CA SER A 55 21.70 5.83 45.51
C SER A 55 21.05 4.76 46.40
N SER A 56 19.77 4.95 46.73
CA SER A 56 18.95 4.04 47.53
C SER A 56 18.20 2.97 46.69
N GLY A 57 18.33 2.95 45.36
CA GLY A 57 17.61 2.03 44.48
C GLY A 57 16.94 2.72 43.30
N THR A 58 15.88 2.12 42.74
CA THR A 58 15.16 2.66 41.59
C THR A 58 13.76 3.12 41.99
N ALA A 59 13.46 4.39 41.69
CA ALA A 59 12.13 4.96 41.84
C ALA A 59 11.40 4.91 40.46
N TYR A 60 10.09 4.75 40.48
CA TYR A 60 9.24 4.65 39.30
C TYR A 60 8.08 5.64 39.33
N SER A 61 7.70 6.14 38.17
CA SER A 61 6.43 6.83 38.00
C SER A 61 5.25 5.86 37.90
N ASP A 62 4.03 6.38 37.96
CA ASP A 62 2.84 5.65 37.56
C ASP A 62 2.92 5.22 36.08
N TYR A 63 2.19 4.15 35.75
CA TYR A 63 2.06 3.69 34.37
C TYR A 63 1.06 4.52 33.56
N VAL A 64 1.47 4.90 32.36
CA VAL A 64 0.57 5.38 31.32
C VAL A 64 0.21 4.22 30.40
N ARG A 65 -1.09 4.02 30.11
CA ARG A 65 -1.60 2.97 29.23
C ARG A 65 -1.89 3.53 27.84
N LEU A 66 -1.57 2.73 26.80
CA LEU A 66 -1.77 3.02 25.40
C LEU A 66 -2.39 1.79 24.72
N ALA A 67 -3.32 2.02 23.80
CA ALA A 67 -3.87 0.96 22.95
C ALA A 67 -3.82 1.41 21.50
N ALA A 68 -3.40 0.50 20.61
CA ALA A 68 -3.35 0.76 19.19
C ALA A 68 -3.66 -0.52 18.40
N LYS A 69 -4.33 -0.36 17.27
CA LYS A 69 -4.60 -1.44 16.34
C LYS A 69 -3.64 -1.35 15.16
N THR A 70 -2.99 -2.47 14.84
CA THR A 70 -2.18 -2.56 13.61
C THR A 70 -3.07 -2.49 12.37
N GLN A 71 -2.54 -1.97 11.28
CA GLN A 71 -3.26 -1.91 10.01
C GLN A 71 -3.49 -3.31 9.42
N LEU A 72 -4.42 -3.41 8.47
CA LEU A 72 -4.56 -4.57 7.61
C LEU A 72 -3.30 -4.74 6.77
N THR A 73 -2.96 -6.00 6.44
CA THR A 73 -2.01 -6.27 5.36
C THR A 73 -2.67 -5.98 4.01
N ASN A 74 -1.88 -5.47 3.07
CA ASN A 74 -2.33 -5.34 1.70
C ASN A 74 -2.28 -6.70 0.99
N THR A 75 -2.69 -6.74 -0.28
CA THR A 75 -2.47 -7.90 -1.15
C THR A 75 -1.02 -7.95 -1.63
N ASP A 76 -0.54 -9.15 -1.89
CA ASP A 76 0.73 -9.39 -2.56
C ASP A 76 0.58 -9.37 -4.08
N LYS A 77 1.68 -9.20 -4.80
CA LYS A 77 1.78 -9.34 -6.25
C LYS A 77 0.76 -8.51 -7.04
N PHE A 78 0.57 -7.25 -6.67
CA PHE A 78 -0.21 -6.36 -7.51
C PHE A 78 0.56 -6.04 -8.79
N VAL A 79 0.04 -6.54 -9.93
CA VAL A 79 0.69 -6.49 -11.25
C VAL A 79 -0.26 -5.84 -12.26
N GLY A 80 0.29 -4.99 -13.12
CA GLY A 80 -0.41 -4.41 -14.26
C GLY A 80 0.21 -4.90 -15.57
N THR A 81 -0.59 -5.53 -16.42
CA THR A 81 -0.16 -6.04 -17.73
C THR A 81 -0.99 -5.37 -18.83
N ALA A 82 -0.34 -4.69 -19.75
CA ALA A 82 -1.02 -4.17 -20.93
C ALA A 82 -1.45 -5.35 -21.83
N ILE A 83 -2.74 -5.44 -22.09
CA ILE A 83 -3.33 -6.53 -22.89
C ILE A 83 -3.78 -6.04 -24.27
N SER A 84 -3.79 -4.75 -24.50
CA SER A 84 -4.02 -4.11 -25.78
C SER A 84 -3.54 -2.64 -25.74
N PRO A 85 -3.52 -1.92 -26.88
CA PRO A 85 -3.21 -0.49 -26.90
C PRO A 85 -4.13 0.37 -26.03
N THR A 86 -5.29 -0.14 -25.64
CA THR A 86 -6.30 0.62 -24.89
C THR A 86 -6.74 -0.02 -23.60
N ALA A 87 -6.04 -1.09 -23.14
CA ALA A 87 -6.43 -1.81 -21.93
C ALA A 87 -5.24 -2.37 -21.15
N VAL A 88 -5.33 -2.24 -19.83
CA VAL A 88 -4.43 -2.85 -18.85
C VAL A 88 -5.22 -3.78 -17.95
N LYS A 89 -4.75 -5.02 -17.81
CA LYS A 89 -5.23 -5.99 -16.83
C LYS A 89 -4.44 -5.83 -15.53
N LEU A 90 -5.15 -5.68 -14.43
CA LEU A 90 -4.61 -5.65 -13.07
C LEU A 90 -4.92 -6.98 -12.39
N ASP A 91 -3.89 -7.64 -11.85
CA ASP A 91 -4.01 -8.91 -11.15
C ASP A 91 -3.35 -8.80 -9.76
N TRP A 92 -3.92 -9.50 -8.77
CA TRP A 92 -3.38 -9.54 -7.41
C TRP A 92 -3.70 -10.86 -6.70
N ASN A 93 -2.95 -11.14 -5.64
CA ASN A 93 -3.19 -12.32 -4.83
C ASN A 93 -4.36 -12.11 -3.85
N ARG A 94 -5.01 -13.21 -3.50
CA ARG A 94 -6.06 -13.23 -2.49
C ARG A 94 -5.50 -12.93 -1.09
N ASN A 95 -6.23 -12.10 -0.36
CA ASN A 95 -6.06 -11.92 1.08
C ASN A 95 -7.32 -12.41 1.78
N ASP A 96 -7.22 -13.54 2.51
CA ASP A 96 -8.36 -14.19 3.15
C ASP A 96 -8.94 -13.42 4.36
N LYS A 97 -8.21 -12.40 4.84
CA LYS A 97 -8.59 -11.65 6.05
C LYS A 97 -9.34 -10.36 5.77
N VAL A 98 -9.69 -10.09 4.50
CA VAL A 98 -10.31 -8.83 4.08
C VAL A 98 -11.69 -9.04 3.46
N THR A 99 -12.50 -7.99 3.42
CA THR A 99 -13.81 -7.99 2.74
C THR A 99 -13.63 -7.82 1.23
N GLY A 100 -12.66 -7.00 0.79
CA GLY A 100 -12.43 -6.75 -0.62
C GLY A 100 -11.29 -5.78 -0.86
N TYR A 101 -11.26 -5.23 -2.09
CA TYR A 101 -10.18 -4.40 -2.61
C TYR A 101 -10.71 -3.11 -3.20
N ILE A 102 -9.95 -2.04 -3.06
CA ILE A 102 -10.19 -0.74 -3.69
C ILE A 102 -9.03 -0.47 -4.64
N ILE A 103 -9.35 -0.21 -5.90
CA ILE A 103 -8.38 0.06 -6.97
C ILE A 103 -8.55 1.50 -7.40
N GLU A 104 -7.42 2.21 -7.53
CA GLU A 104 -7.37 3.59 -7.97
C GLU A 104 -6.37 3.75 -9.11
N GLN A 105 -6.66 4.68 -10.01
CA GLN A 105 -5.78 5.14 -11.11
C GLN A 105 -5.32 6.57 -10.83
N TYR A 106 -4.06 6.86 -11.11
CA TYR A 106 -3.56 8.23 -11.12
C TYR A 106 -3.94 8.92 -12.42
N LYS A 107 -4.74 9.97 -12.34
CA LYS A 107 -5.23 10.72 -13.49
C LYS A 107 -5.41 12.20 -13.13
N GLY A 108 -4.90 13.11 -13.96
CA GLY A 108 -5.05 14.55 -13.74
C GLY A 108 -4.46 15.03 -12.41
N GLY A 109 -3.28 14.53 -12.02
CA GLY A 109 -2.59 14.94 -10.79
C GLY A 109 -3.14 14.31 -9.50
N LYS A 110 -4.15 13.42 -9.56
CA LYS A 110 -4.79 12.82 -8.38
C LYS A 110 -5.10 11.32 -8.57
N TRP A 111 -5.18 10.62 -7.45
CA TRP A 111 -5.67 9.25 -7.41
C TRP A 111 -7.21 9.25 -7.43
N THR A 112 -7.77 8.49 -8.36
CA THR A 112 -9.22 8.35 -8.55
C THR A 112 -9.59 6.89 -8.47
N GLN A 113 -10.60 6.56 -7.64
CA GLN A 113 -11.11 5.21 -7.52
C GLN A 113 -11.76 4.77 -8.83
N ILE A 114 -11.34 3.62 -9.36
CA ILE A 114 -11.86 3.02 -10.59
C ILE A 114 -12.63 1.72 -10.34
N ALA A 115 -12.35 1.03 -9.22
CA ALA A 115 -13.10 -0.18 -8.87
C ALA A 115 -13.10 -0.43 -7.36
N VAL A 116 -14.16 -1.11 -6.89
CA VAL A 116 -14.27 -1.72 -5.56
C VAL A 116 -14.80 -3.13 -5.74
N THR A 117 -14.08 -4.13 -5.22
CA THR A 117 -14.62 -5.50 -5.14
C THR A 117 -15.34 -5.67 -3.81
N LYS A 118 -16.49 -6.32 -3.82
CA LYS A 118 -17.28 -6.56 -2.60
C LYS A 118 -16.98 -7.92 -1.95
N ASN A 119 -15.93 -8.59 -2.42
CA ASN A 119 -15.47 -9.88 -1.94
C ASN A 119 -13.94 -10.00 -2.12
N ASN A 120 -13.34 -10.96 -1.46
CA ASN A 120 -11.90 -11.22 -1.54
C ASN A 120 -11.51 -12.27 -2.59
N THR A 121 -12.46 -12.74 -3.38
CA THR A 121 -12.26 -13.76 -4.44
C THR A 121 -12.13 -13.15 -5.83
N THR A 122 -12.52 -11.89 -6.02
CA THR A 122 -12.22 -11.13 -7.24
C THR A 122 -10.76 -10.70 -7.21
N LEU A 123 -9.95 -11.25 -8.11
CA LEU A 123 -8.48 -11.11 -8.10
C LEU A 123 -7.94 -10.46 -9.37
N THR A 124 -8.82 -9.94 -10.21
CA THR A 124 -8.46 -9.28 -11.46
C THR A 124 -9.43 -8.14 -11.77
N PHE A 125 -8.94 -7.12 -12.45
CA PHE A 125 -9.72 -6.02 -12.99
C PHE A 125 -9.10 -5.48 -14.28
N THR A 126 -9.90 -5.32 -15.33
CA THR A 126 -9.41 -4.77 -16.59
C THR A 126 -9.83 -3.31 -16.73
N VAL A 127 -8.84 -2.44 -16.81
CA VAL A 127 -9.02 -1.02 -17.13
C VAL A 127 -9.05 -0.87 -18.64
N LYS A 128 -10.12 -0.27 -19.18
CA LYS A 128 -10.34 -0.07 -20.61
C LYS A 128 -10.42 1.43 -20.94
N GLY A 129 -10.37 1.76 -22.25
CA GLY A 129 -10.49 3.14 -22.74
C GLY A 129 -9.25 4.00 -22.44
N LEU A 130 -8.10 3.35 -22.33
CA LEU A 130 -6.81 4.00 -22.17
C LEU A 130 -6.31 4.52 -23.54
N ALA A 131 -5.43 5.51 -23.54
CA ALA A 131 -4.67 5.89 -24.73
C ALA A 131 -3.57 4.85 -24.98
N ASP A 132 -3.18 4.67 -26.23
CA ASP A 132 -2.04 3.84 -26.61
C ASP A 132 -0.69 4.54 -26.32
N ALA A 133 0.41 3.80 -26.35
CA ALA A 133 1.77 4.28 -26.07
C ALA A 133 1.85 5.20 -24.83
N THR A 134 1.08 4.90 -23.77
CA THR A 134 0.90 5.80 -22.63
C THR A 134 1.19 5.08 -21.32
N PRO A 135 2.01 5.66 -20.41
CA PRO A 135 2.25 5.13 -19.08
C PRO A 135 1.11 5.46 -18.12
N TYR A 136 0.71 4.46 -17.33
CA TYR A 136 -0.32 4.55 -16.31
C TYR A 136 0.19 4.09 -14.96
N SER A 137 -0.34 4.70 -13.90
CA SER A 137 -0.08 4.27 -12.53
C SER A 137 -1.38 3.87 -11.87
N PHE A 138 -1.35 2.71 -11.21
CA PHE A 138 -2.47 2.15 -10.46
C PHE A 138 -2.03 1.84 -9.04
N ARG A 139 -2.96 1.88 -8.09
CA ARG A 139 -2.72 1.41 -6.73
C ARG A 139 -3.92 0.65 -6.20
N ILE A 140 -3.65 -0.26 -5.28
CA ILE A 140 -4.63 -1.10 -4.62
C ILE A 140 -4.46 -1.01 -3.11
N LYS A 141 -5.56 -1.03 -2.38
CA LYS A 141 -5.61 -1.29 -0.93
C LYS A 141 -6.70 -2.30 -0.62
N THR A 142 -6.52 -3.03 0.45
CA THR A 142 -7.56 -3.90 1.01
C THR A 142 -8.45 -3.14 1.98
N TYR A 143 -9.69 -3.60 2.15
CA TYR A 143 -10.56 -3.13 3.22
C TYR A 143 -11.26 -4.29 3.92
N LYS A 144 -11.60 -4.07 5.20
CA LYS A 144 -12.34 -5.01 6.03
C LYS A 144 -13.45 -4.29 6.77
N ASN A 145 -14.68 -4.77 6.59
CA ASN A 145 -15.82 -4.34 7.37
C ASN A 145 -15.93 -5.23 8.61
N ALA A 146 -15.88 -4.63 9.79
CA ALA A 146 -16.04 -5.30 11.07
C ALA A 146 -16.63 -4.32 12.09
N ASP A 147 -17.58 -4.77 12.91
CA ASP A 147 -18.19 -4.01 14.00
C ASP A 147 -18.70 -2.62 13.58
N GLY A 148 -19.35 -2.55 12.42
CA GLY A 148 -19.88 -1.31 11.85
C GLY A 148 -18.83 -0.30 11.36
N LYS A 149 -17.56 -0.68 11.33
CA LYS A 149 -16.44 0.15 10.86
C LYS A 149 -15.70 -0.48 9.69
N THR A 150 -15.16 0.38 8.82
CA THR A 150 -14.29 -0.05 7.72
C THR A 150 -12.84 0.29 8.05
N ASN A 151 -11.99 -0.74 8.08
CA ASN A 151 -10.54 -0.61 8.23
C ASN A 151 -9.87 -0.79 6.87
N TYR A 152 -8.74 -0.13 6.65
CA TYR A 152 -8.01 -0.15 5.39
C TYR A 152 -6.53 -0.54 5.62
N SER A 153 -5.93 -1.17 4.59
CA SER A 153 -4.47 -1.31 4.52
C SER A 153 -3.81 -0.04 3.97
N GLY A 154 -2.49 -0.02 3.94
CA GLY A 154 -1.73 0.88 3.07
C GLY A 154 -1.96 0.54 1.59
N TYR A 155 -1.38 1.34 0.67
CA TYR A 155 -1.44 1.10 -0.76
C TYR A 155 -0.23 0.33 -1.29
N THR A 156 -0.46 -0.51 -2.30
CA THR A 156 0.58 -1.03 -3.20
C THR A 156 0.36 -0.41 -4.58
N THR A 157 1.42 0.07 -5.21
CA THR A 157 1.37 0.78 -6.50
C THR A 157 2.05 -0.03 -7.59
N VAL A 158 1.50 -0.01 -8.81
CA VAL A 158 2.09 -0.59 -10.02
C VAL A 158 2.01 0.42 -11.16
N LYS A 159 2.97 0.32 -12.08
CA LYS A 159 2.97 1.04 -13.36
C LYS A 159 2.79 0.03 -14.50
N ALA A 160 2.08 0.44 -15.53
CA ALA A 160 1.94 -0.30 -16.78
C ALA A 160 1.87 0.70 -17.94
N GLU A 161 2.43 0.33 -19.09
CA GLU A 161 2.41 1.15 -20.29
C GLU A 161 1.69 0.38 -21.39
N THR A 162 0.75 1.05 -22.05
CA THR A 162 0.04 0.49 -23.20
C THR A 162 0.95 0.50 -24.44
N PRO A 163 0.95 -0.58 -25.24
CA PRO A 163 1.69 -0.57 -26.51
C PRO A 163 1.08 0.43 -27.49
N PRO A 164 1.84 0.82 -28.54
CA PRO A 164 1.30 1.58 -29.66
C PRO A 164 0.14 0.86 -30.33
N ALA A 165 -0.83 1.59 -30.83
CA ALA A 165 -1.83 1.05 -31.73
C ALA A 165 -1.20 0.68 -33.09
N ALA A 166 -1.77 -0.30 -33.75
CA ALA A 166 -1.37 -0.63 -35.11
C ALA A 166 -1.54 0.56 -36.05
N VAL A 167 -0.71 0.64 -37.06
CA VAL A 167 -0.85 1.63 -38.13
C VAL A 167 -2.20 1.46 -38.82
N LYS A 168 -2.82 2.58 -39.21
CA LYS A 168 -4.10 2.61 -39.91
C LYS A 168 -3.87 2.98 -41.35
N ASN A 169 -4.81 2.57 -42.22
CA ASN A 169 -4.86 2.95 -43.63
C ASN A 169 -3.54 2.76 -44.39
N ALA A 170 -2.79 1.68 -44.00
CA ALA A 170 -1.61 1.30 -44.77
C ALA A 170 -2.01 0.84 -46.17
N ARG A 171 -1.41 1.47 -47.19
CA ARG A 171 -1.70 1.19 -48.60
C ARG A 171 -0.47 1.38 -49.48
N VAL A 172 -0.51 0.73 -50.59
CA VAL A 172 0.43 0.98 -51.69
C VAL A 172 -0.10 2.17 -52.49
N THR A 173 0.72 3.19 -52.71
CA THR A 173 0.35 4.40 -53.48
C THR A 173 1.01 4.47 -54.84
N SER A 174 2.16 3.79 -55.03
CA SER A 174 2.79 3.68 -56.33
C SER A 174 3.75 2.49 -56.40
N THR A 175 3.99 2.01 -57.61
CA THR A 175 4.95 0.94 -57.92
C THR A 175 5.73 1.26 -59.19
N THR A 176 6.99 0.87 -59.23
CA THR A 176 7.83 0.87 -60.42
C THR A 176 8.51 -0.50 -60.57
N ALA A 177 9.41 -0.66 -61.54
CA ALA A 177 10.18 -1.86 -61.68
C ALA A 177 11.13 -2.17 -60.49
N THR A 178 11.47 -1.16 -59.70
CA THR A 178 12.50 -1.25 -58.65
C THR A 178 12.10 -0.74 -57.28
N TRP A 179 10.92 -0.10 -57.11
CA TRP A 179 10.46 0.42 -55.80
C TRP A 179 8.92 0.41 -55.66
N ILE A 180 8.47 0.39 -54.46
CA ILE A 180 7.06 0.48 -54.03
C ILE A 180 6.98 1.57 -52.95
N THR A 181 6.01 2.48 -53.07
CA THR A 181 5.70 3.46 -52.02
C THR A 181 4.54 2.95 -51.14
N LEU A 182 4.76 2.97 -49.82
CA LEU A 182 3.75 2.67 -48.83
C LEU A 182 3.39 3.95 -48.09
N GLU A 183 2.12 4.19 -47.89
CA GLU A 183 1.59 5.26 -47.05
C GLU A 183 0.73 4.70 -45.94
N TRP A 184 0.71 5.39 -44.79
CA TRP A 184 -0.11 5.03 -43.62
C TRP A 184 -0.43 6.30 -42.81
N GLU A 185 -1.45 6.22 -41.95
CA GLU A 185 -1.76 7.27 -40.99
C GLU A 185 -0.75 7.30 -39.85
N ARG A 186 -0.35 8.54 -39.48
CA ARG A 186 0.50 8.76 -38.32
C ARG A 186 -0.24 8.38 -37.01
N ASN A 187 0.37 7.58 -36.16
CA ASN A 187 -0.06 7.43 -34.78
C ASN A 187 0.50 8.63 -33.96
N ALA A 188 -0.38 9.49 -33.46
CA ALA A 188 -0.01 10.71 -32.74
C ALA A 188 0.68 10.45 -31.38
N ASN A 189 0.50 9.24 -30.80
CA ASN A 189 1.07 8.87 -29.49
C ASN A 189 2.43 8.16 -29.62
N VAL A 190 2.98 8.03 -30.83
CA VAL A 190 4.31 7.44 -31.08
C VAL A 190 5.24 8.52 -31.58
N THR A 191 6.39 8.69 -30.94
CA THR A 191 7.46 9.64 -31.31
C THR A 191 8.55 8.95 -32.13
#